data_194d41d85ec22ff5d9c852fd4a884a7c
#
_entry.id   194d41d85ec22ff5d9c852fd4a884a7c
#
_cell.length_a   1.000
_cell.length_b   1.000
_cell.length_c   1.000
_cell.angle_alpha   90.00
_cell.angle_beta   90.00
_cell.angle_gamma   90.00
#
_symmetry.space_group_name_H-M   'P 1'
#
loop_
_entity.id
_entity.type
_entity.pdbx_description
1 polymer ?
#
loop_
_entity_poly.entity_id
_entity_poly.type
_entity_poly.pdbx_seq_one_letter_code
_entity_poly.pdbx_strand_id
1 'polypeptide(L)'
;MRKFVIGMAMASTALTAPAMAREGEWYVQLEGGAMLVEDIEFEIDGTEDGSSADYDAGVDFGGLVGYDFGAFRIEAETAYKTARLDELTAGSAGLQVGPNLGSPNSALTNTTLQAAGDFSALSFMLNGLFDFGSDDGIQAFAGGGIGVARVELDGTADFTGPGAFDDSDTGLAWQLLAGIRAPLSDSWDVGLKYRFFNAVDVNIIDTRGIDLSTDVATHSLLGTITYNFGGEAPPPPPPPPPPPPPPPPPPPPPPPPPPPPPPPPCNTGPYTVYFDFDQSDITDGAATILNQAVTSYANCGTASIMLAGHTDTAGPKTYNIGLAERRNEAVQAYLVGRGIPGARIMSEAFGESDLQVPTDDGVREQKNRRVVVTYGPNSGM
;
A
#
# COMPACT_ATOMS: atom_id res chain seq x y z
N MET A 1 12.30 -31.24 -15.13
CA MET A 1 11.23 -30.23 -15.24
C MET A 1 9.97 -30.70 -14.54
N ARG A 2 9.78 -30.40 -13.28
CA ARG A 2 8.50 -30.57 -12.56
C ARG A 2 7.80 -29.21 -12.50
N LYS A 3 6.80 -29.01 -13.31
CA LYS A 3 5.97 -27.80 -13.33
C LYS A 3 5.08 -27.77 -12.08
N PHE A 4 5.44 -26.95 -11.10
CA PHE A 4 4.56 -26.62 -10.00
C PHE A 4 3.62 -25.48 -10.43
N VAL A 5 2.35 -25.80 -10.65
CA VAL A 5 1.29 -24.81 -10.80
C VAL A 5 0.78 -24.48 -9.40
N ILE A 6 1.17 -23.32 -8.86
CA ILE A 6 0.62 -22.80 -7.62
C ILE A 6 -0.72 -22.14 -7.95
N GLY A 7 -1.82 -22.84 -7.65
CA GLY A 7 -3.16 -22.30 -7.72
C GLY A 7 -3.44 -21.39 -6.51
N MET A 8 -3.54 -20.09 -6.74
CA MET A 8 -3.90 -19.10 -5.72
C MET A 8 -5.42 -19.12 -5.52
N ALA A 9 -5.89 -19.73 -4.43
CA ALA A 9 -7.29 -19.65 -4.00
C ALA A 9 -7.49 -18.38 -3.16
N MET A 10 -8.19 -17.39 -3.71
CA MET A 10 -8.59 -16.19 -2.98
C MET A 10 -9.76 -16.53 -2.04
N ALA A 11 -9.52 -16.47 -0.74
CA ALA A 11 -10.57 -16.47 0.27
C ALA A 11 -10.87 -15.02 0.68
N SER A 12 -12.01 -14.51 0.21
CA SER A 12 -12.54 -13.19 0.57
C SER A 12 -13.37 -13.30 1.86
N THR A 13 -12.82 -12.87 2.98
CA THR A 13 -13.61 -12.49 4.17
C THR A 13 -13.32 -11.04 4.48
N ALA A 14 -14.30 -10.18 4.25
CA ALA A 14 -14.23 -8.75 4.57
C ALA A 14 -14.21 -8.57 6.09
N LEU A 15 -13.07 -8.15 6.63
CA LEU A 15 -12.96 -7.58 7.97
C LEU A 15 -13.06 -6.06 7.82
N THR A 16 -14.18 -5.50 8.27
CA THR A 16 -14.39 -4.04 8.29
C THR A 16 -13.73 -3.46 9.53
N ALA A 17 -12.53 -2.91 9.37
CA ALA A 17 -11.93 -1.99 10.32
C ALA A 17 -12.05 -0.55 9.79
N PRO A 18 -12.18 0.48 10.64
CA PRO A 18 -12.31 1.85 10.18
C PRO A 18 -11.03 2.33 9.50
N ALA A 19 -11.21 3.05 8.40
CA ALA A 19 -10.16 3.65 7.61
C ALA A 19 -9.39 4.70 8.41
N MET A 20 -8.08 4.49 8.52
CA MET A 20 -7.13 5.55 8.87
C MET A 20 -6.23 5.76 7.66
N ALA A 21 -6.18 6.97 7.15
CA ALA A 21 -5.38 7.32 5.99
C ALA A 21 -3.89 7.03 6.29
N ARG A 22 -3.30 6.12 5.52
CA ARG A 22 -1.87 5.78 5.57
C ARG A 22 -1.04 6.64 4.61
N GLU A 23 -1.72 7.49 3.86
CA GLU A 23 -1.10 8.38 2.88
C GLU A 23 -0.22 9.42 3.57
N GLY A 24 1.02 9.53 3.12
CA GLY A 24 1.96 10.52 3.61
C GLY A 24 2.76 10.08 4.84
N GLU A 25 2.88 8.78 5.09
CA GLU A 25 3.46 8.24 6.31
C GLU A 25 4.69 7.37 6.05
N TRP A 26 5.60 7.39 7.02
CA TRP A 26 6.71 6.45 7.07
C TRP A 26 6.27 5.13 7.68
N TYR A 27 6.89 4.05 7.24
CA TYR A 27 6.70 2.73 7.83
C TYR A 27 8.00 1.95 7.87
N VAL A 28 8.04 0.95 8.73
CA VAL A 28 9.08 -0.09 8.77
C VAL A 28 8.41 -1.44 8.61
N GLN A 29 9.06 -2.35 7.91
CA GLN A 29 8.57 -3.70 7.69
C GLN A 29 9.66 -4.71 7.96
N LEU A 30 9.28 -5.81 8.59
CA LEU A 30 10.06 -7.03 8.66
C LEU A 30 9.40 -8.10 7.79
N GLU A 31 10.21 -8.93 7.18
CA GLU A 31 9.74 -9.97 6.28
C GLU A 31 10.59 -11.21 6.36
N GLY A 32 9.98 -12.36 6.10
CA GLY A 32 10.70 -13.62 6.08
C GLY A 32 9.84 -14.76 5.55
N GLY A 33 10.49 -15.72 4.90
CA GLY A 33 9.78 -16.84 4.32
C GLY A 33 10.68 -17.85 3.61
N ALA A 34 10.02 -18.72 2.85
CA ALA A 34 10.70 -19.74 2.07
C ALA A 34 11.16 -19.18 0.72
N MET A 35 12.27 -19.67 0.26
CA MET A 35 12.90 -19.30 -1.00
C MET A 35 13.24 -20.55 -1.81
N LEU A 36 13.12 -20.42 -3.12
CA LEU A 36 13.66 -21.37 -4.11
C LEU A 36 14.70 -20.62 -4.93
N VAL A 37 15.84 -21.25 -5.14
CA VAL A 37 16.88 -20.79 -6.07
C VAL A 37 16.63 -21.49 -7.40
N GLU A 38 16.68 -20.76 -8.52
CA GLU A 38 16.73 -21.40 -9.84
C GLU A 38 18.09 -22.09 -10.00
N ASP A 39 18.15 -23.12 -10.83
CA ASP A 39 19.41 -23.81 -11.14
C ASP A 39 20.44 -22.77 -11.62
N ILE A 40 21.57 -22.65 -10.92
CA ILE A 40 22.62 -21.70 -11.27
C ILE A 40 23.49 -22.33 -12.35
N GLU A 41 23.36 -21.82 -13.58
CA GLU A 41 24.18 -22.25 -14.72
C GLU A 41 25.46 -21.41 -14.80
N PHE A 42 26.61 -22.05 -14.97
CA PHE A 42 27.90 -21.36 -15.05
C PHE A 42 28.39 -21.24 -16.49
N GLU A 43 28.85 -20.07 -16.83
CA GLU A 43 29.73 -19.85 -18.00
C GLU A 43 31.20 -20.01 -17.53
N ILE A 44 31.96 -20.88 -18.15
CA ILE A 44 33.39 -21.13 -17.85
C ILE A 44 34.24 -20.49 -18.94
N ASP A 45 35.12 -19.54 -18.59
CA ASP A 45 35.90 -18.75 -19.54
C ASP A 45 35.00 -18.13 -20.69
N GLY A 46 33.79 -17.68 -20.37
CA GLY A 46 32.86 -17.11 -21.32
C GLY A 46 32.20 -18.12 -22.27
N THR A 47 32.16 -19.40 -21.90
CA THR A 47 31.51 -20.45 -22.68
C THR A 47 30.51 -21.21 -21.84
N GLU A 48 29.23 -21.26 -22.30
CA GLU A 48 28.21 -22.13 -21.73
C GLU A 48 28.62 -23.60 -21.98
N ASP A 49 28.82 -24.35 -20.92
CA ASP A 49 29.27 -25.76 -21.02
C ASP A 49 28.30 -26.76 -20.40
N GLY A 50 27.21 -26.30 -19.81
CA GLY A 50 26.24 -27.11 -19.10
C GLY A 50 26.63 -27.46 -17.66
N SER A 51 27.57 -26.72 -17.07
CA SER A 51 27.84 -26.83 -15.63
C SER A 51 26.77 -26.07 -14.83
N SER A 52 26.23 -26.69 -13.77
CA SER A 52 25.21 -26.07 -12.95
C SER A 52 25.28 -26.50 -11.48
N ALA A 53 24.70 -25.66 -10.62
CA ALA A 53 24.48 -25.92 -9.21
C ALA A 53 23.00 -25.90 -8.90
N ASP A 54 22.49 -26.96 -8.28
CA ASP A 54 21.11 -27.10 -7.81
C ASP A 54 21.06 -26.96 -6.28
N TYR A 55 20.07 -26.20 -5.80
CA TYR A 55 19.96 -25.85 -4.39
C TYR A 55 18.64 -26.33 -3.80
N ASP A 56 18.68 -26.80 -2.57
CA ASP A 56 17.49 -27.04 -1.74
C ASP A 56 16.70 -25.76 -1.51
N ALA A 57 15.44 -25.92 -1.09
CA ALA A 57 14.65 -24.80 -0.63
C ALA A 57 15.34 -24.07 0.54
N GLY A 58 15.53 -22.78 0.39
CA GLY A 58 16.18 -21.90 1.33
C GLY A 58 15.24 -20.99 2.09
N VAL A 59 15.82 -19.98 2.71
CA VAL A 59 15.11 -18.92 3.45
C VAL A 59 15.55 -17.56 2.97
N ASP A 60 14.60 -16.62 2.98
CA ASP A 60 14.81 -15.20 2.67
C ASP A 60 14.19 -14.40 3.81
N PHE A 61 14.95 -13.49 4.40
CA PHE A 61 14.47 -12.60 5.44
C PHE A 61 15.09 -11.21 5.30
N GLY A 62 14.34 -10.20 5.67
CA GLY A 62 14.77 -8.83 5.49
C GLY A 62 13.99 -7.84 6.30
N GLY A 63 14.36 -6.60 6.11
CA GLY A 63 13.68 -5.46 6.67
C GLY A 63 13.80 -4.26 5.75
N LEU A 64 12.83 -3.38 5.84
CA LEU A 64 12.80 -2.18 5.01
C LEU A 64 12.24 -0.99 5.77
N VAL A 65 12.56 0.18 5.26
CA VAL A 65 11.93 1.45 5.60
C VAL A 65 11.29 1.98 4.34
N GLY A 66 10.03 2.38 4.41
CA GLY A 66 9.28 2.90 3.27
C GLY A 66 8.54 4.18 3.62
N TYR A 67 8.15 4.87 2.55
CA TYR A 67 7.26 6.01 2.61
C TYR A 67 6.08 5.79 1.65
N ASP A 68 4.87 5.93 2.18
CA ASP A 68 3.61 5.73 1.45
C ASP A 68 3.10 7.08 0.93
N PHE A 69 2.98 7.22 -0.40
CA PHE A 69 2.41 8.38 -1.08
C PHE A 69 0.93 8.18 -1.45
N GLY A 70 0.31 7.11 -0.96
CA GLY A 70 -1.05 6.68 -1.27
C GLY A 70 -1.08 5.60 -2.35
N ALA A 71 -1.20 5.97 -3.61
CA ALA A 71 -1.22 4.99 -4.71
C ALA A 71 0.16 4.38 -5.05
N PHE A 72 1.22 4.86 -4.42
CA PHE A 72 2.59 4.54 -4.76
C PHE A 72 3.48 4.63 -3.51
N ARG A 73 4.43 3.70 -3.36
CA ARG A 73 5.38 3.64 -2.25
C ARG A 73 6.82 3.56 -2.75
N ILE A 74 7.74 4.13 -1.96
CA ILE A 74 9.19 3.94 -2.14
C ILE A 74 9.71 3.23 -0.90
N GLU A 75 10.54 2.21 -1.11
CA GLU A 75 11.12 1.40 -0.05
C GLU A 75 12.65 1.28 -0.20
N ALA A 76 13.37 1.45 0.89
CA ALA A 76 14.78 1.05 1.01
C ALA A 76 14.84 -0.26 1.82
N GLU A 77 15.29 -1.32 1.18
CA GLU A 77 15.23 -2.69 1.69
C GLU A 77 16.63 -3.27 1.85
N THR A 78 16.84 -4.04 2.90
CA THR A 78 17.96 -4.97 3.04
C THR A 78 17.42 -6.38 3.28
N ALA A 79 17.96 -7.36 2.57
CA ALA A 79 17.53 -8.74 2.69
C ALA A 79 18.73 -9.68 2.65
N TYR A 80 18.64 -10.76 3.42
CA TYR A 80 19.59 -11.86 3.43
C TYR A 80 18.90 -13.14 3.01
N LYS A 81 19.51 -13.83 2.06
CA LYS A 81 19.02 -15.07 1.46
C LYS A 81 20.05 -16.16 1.66
N THR A 82 19.60 -17.40 1.90
CA THR A 82 20.51 -18.54 1.97
C THR A 82 19.80 -19.84 1.62
N ALA A 83 20.50 -20.72 0.92
CA ALA A 83 20.03 -22.04 0.53
C ALA A 83 21.23 -23.02 0.55
N ARG A 84 20.96 -24.30 0.78
CA ARG A 84 21.98 -25.32 0.73
C ARG A 84 22.15 -25.87 -0.67
N LEU A 85 23.39 -26.12 -1.05
CA LEU A 85 23.71 -26.83 -2.27
C LEU A 85 23.33 -28.31 -2.13
N ASP A 86 22.61 -28.87 -3.11
CA ASP A 86 22.22 -30.28 -3.18
C ASP A 86 23.06 -31.02 -4.21
N GLU A 87 23.10 -30.53 -5.46
CA GLU A 87 23.84 -31.21 -6.53
C GLU A 87 24.70 -30.22 -7.34
N LEU A 88 25.87 -30.71 -7.79
CA LEU A 88 26.70 -30.05 -8.79
C LEU A 88 26.74 -30.88 -10.06
N THR A 89 26.40 -30.29 -11.17
CA THR A 89 26.58 -30.86 -12.50
C THR A 89 27.80 -30.24 -13.17
N ALA A 90 28.75 -31.04 -13.54
CA ALA A 90 29.89 -30.62 -14.34
C ALA A 90 29.60 -30.83 -15.82
N GLY A 91 29.68 -29.78 -16.62
CA GLY A 91 29.53 -29.81 -18.08
C GLY A 91 30.78 -30.31 -18.80
N SER A 92 30.94 -29.89 -20.06
CA SER A 92 32.01 -30.37 -20.93
C SER A 92 33.38 -29.75 -20.61
N ALA A 93 33.45 -28.51 -20.14
CA ALA A 93 34.68 -27.86 -19.68
C ALA A 93 35.13 -28.39 -18.30
N GLY A 94 34.17 -28.90 -17.53
CA GLY A 94 34.36 -29.54 -16.25
C GLY A 94 34.55 -28.60 -15.08
N LEU A 95 33.88 -28.93 -13.97
CA LEU A 95 34.09 -28.31 -12.65
C LEU A 95 35.10 -29.09 -11.83
N GLN A 96 35.90 -28.38 -11.04
CA GLN A 96 36.73 -29.06 -10.05
C GLN A 96 35.86 -29.48 -8.87
N VAL A 97 35.85 -30.74 -8.53
CA VAL A 97 34.99 -31.30 -7.47
C VAL A 97 35.76 -31.61 -6.19
N GLY A 98 37.07 -31.31 -6.14
CA GLY A 98 37.94 -31.50 -4.98
C GLY A 98 39.27 -32.18 -5.32
N PRO A 99 40.29 -32.06 -4.45
CA PRO A 99 41.65 -32.55 -4.73
C PRO A 99 41.80 -34.07 -4.65
N ASN A 100 40.83 -34.81 -4.14
CA ASN A 100 40.97 -36.25 -3.83
C ASN A 100 40.34 -37.21 -4.84
N LEU A 101 39.64 -36.72 -5.87
CA LEU A 101 39.10 -37.57 -6.94
C LEU A 101 40.12 -37.79 -8.07
N GLY A 102 41.32 -38.18 -7.72
CA GLY A 102 42.26 -38.82 -8.65
C GLY A 102 43.45 -38.03 -9.14
N SER A 103 43.49 -36.72 -9.05
CA SER A 103 44.67 -35.89 -9.36
C SER A 103 44.41 -34.43 -9.01
N PRO A 104 45.39 -33.65 -8.56
CA PRO A 104 45.15 -32.24 -8.17
C PRO A 104 44.69 -31.30 -9.29
N ASN A 105 44.52 -31.80 -10.50
CA ASN A 105 44.07 -31.05 -11.68
C ASN A 105 43.00 -31.79 -12.51
N SER A 106 42.30 -32.80 -11.97
CA SER A 106 41.24 -33.47 -12.75
C SER A 106 39.90 -32.82 -12.52
N ALA A 107 39.40 -32.10 -13.52
CA ALA A 107 38.00 -31.71 -13.60
C ALA A 107 37.15 -32.95 -13.94
N LEU A 108 36.01 -33.13 -13.26
CA LEU A 108 35.00 -34.08 -13.72
C LEU A 108 34.20 -33.40 -14.83
N THR A 109 33.86 -34.14 -15.87
CA THR A 109 33.08 -33.66 -16.99
C THR A 109 31.83 -34.53 -17.21
N ASN A 110 30.74 -33.92 -17.63
CA ASN A 110 29.46 -34.58 -17.97
C ASN A 110 28.95 -35.51 -16.85
N THR A 111 29.02 -35.05 -15.62
CA THR A 111 28.67 -35.84 -14.43
C THR A 111 27.92 -34.94 -13.42
N THR A 112 26.88 -35.49 -12.79
CA THR A 112 26.15 -34.87 -11.67
C THR A 112 26.54 -35.58 -10.39
N LEU A 113 26.90 -34.85 -9.34
CA LEU A 113 27.33 -35.35 -8.05
C LEU A 113 26.54 -34.67 -6.94
N GLN A 114 26.24 -35.41 -5.88
CA GLN A 114 25.80 -34.79 -4.63
C GLN A 114 26.91 -33.88 -4.09
N ALA A 115 26.51 -32.70 -3.68
CA ALA A 115 27.44 -31.68 -3.25
C ALA A 115 27.04 -31.15 -1.86
N ALA A 116 27.94 -30.41 -1.25
CA ALA A 116 27.66 -29.66 -0.04
C ALA A 116 28.24 -28.26 -0.18
N GLY A 117 27.57 -27.31 0.42
CA GLY A 117 27.89 -25.90 0.36
C GLY A 117 26.66 -25.07 0.57
N ASP A 118 26.81 -23.79 0.42
CA ASP A 118 25.74 -22.85 0.65
C ASP A 118 25.77 -21.74 -0.43
N PHE A 119 24.60 -21.32 -0.81
CA PHE A 119 24.37 -20.03 -1.45
C PHE A 119 24.00 -19.03 -0.39
N SER A 120 24.59 -17.85 -0.41
CA SER A 120 24.08 -16.71 0.35
C SER A 120 24.11 -15.42 -0.47
N ALA A 121 23.16 -14.52 -0.19
CA ALA A 121 23.13 -13.21 -0.79
C ALA A 121 22.66 -12.15 0.21
N LEU A 122 23.44 -11.08 0.37
CA LEU A 122 23.06 -9.87 1.09
C LEU A 122 22.77 -8.77 0.07
N SER A 123 21.53 -8.28 0.07
CA SER A 123 21.09 -7.26 -0.89
C SER A 123 20.66 -5.96 -0.22
N PHE A 124 20.92 -4.84 -0.92
CA PHE A 124 20.40 -3.50 -0.60
C PHE A 124 19.68 -2.97 -1.82
N MET A 125 18.36 -2.78 -1.71
CA MET A 125 17.46 -2.49 -2.83
C MET A 125 16.69 -1.20 -2.59
N LEU A 126 16.43 -0.47 -3.68
CA LEU A 126 15.47 0.62 -3.73
C LEU A 126 14.28 0.15 -4.57
N ASN A 127 13.10 0.08 -3.96
CA ASN A 127 11.88 -0.42 -4.59
C ASN A 127 10.88 0.71 -4.83
N GLY A 128 10.11 0.59 -5.91
CA GLY A 128 8.91 1.36 -6.19
C GLY A 128 7.71 0.42 -6.34
N LEU A 129 6.64 0.68 -5.60
CA LEU A 129 5.45 -0.16 -5.58
C LEU A 129 4.21 0.66 -5.87
N PHE A 130 3.26 0.07 -6.58
CA PHE A 130 1.91 0.60 -6.76
C PHE A 130 0.93 -0.22 -5.93
N ASP A 131 0.05 0.47 -5.21
CA ASP A 131 -0.97 -0.11 -4.37
C ASP A 131 -2.34 -0.09 -5.07
N PHE A 132 -3.10 -1.16 -4.91
CA PHE A 132 -4.41 -1.37 -5.52
C PHE A 132 -5.41 -1.79 -4.44
N GLY A 133 -6.49 -1.07 -4.32
CA GLY A 133 -7.53 -1.33 -3.31
C GLY A 133 -7.71 -0.15 -2.37
N SER A 134 -8.59 -0.31 -1.38
CA SER A 134 -8.84 0.71 -0.35
C SER A 134 -7.96 0.45 0.88
N ASP A 135 -7.59 1.50 1.59
CA ASP A 135 -6.75 1.44 2.79
C ASP A 135 -7.43 0.71 3.96
N ASP A 136 -8.74 0.52 3.89
CA ASP A 136 -9.58 -0.10 4.94
C ASP A 136 -9.65 -1.62 4.87
N GLY A 137 -9.08 -2.23 3.83
CA GLY A 137 -9.24 -3.64 3.54
C GLY A 137 -7.96 -4.32 3.08
N ILE A 138 -8.14 -5.43 2.38
CA ILE A 138 -7.02 -6.09 1.72
C ILE A 138 -6.60 -5.25 0.53
N GLN A 139 -5.35 -4.81 0.53
CA GLN A 139 -4.71 -4.15 -0.60
C GLN A 139 -3.80 -5.13 -1.33
N ALA A 140 -3.83 -5.10 -2.65
CA ALA A 140 -2.82 -5.72 -3.47
C ALA A 140 -1.74 -4.69 -3.83
N PHE A 141 -0.53 -5.15 -4.05
CA PHE A 141 0.54 -4.30 -4.56
C PHE A 141 1.40 -5.02 -5.59
N ALA A 142 2.01 -4.25 -6.47
CA ALA A 142 3.00 -4.75 -7.40
C ALA A 142 4.04 -3.67 -7.72
N GLY A 143 5.25 -4.10 -8.01
CA GLY A 143 6.32 -3.19 -8.37
C GLY A 143 7.64 -3.90 -8.57
N GLY A 144 8.72 -3.16 -8.43
CA GLY A 144 10.07 -3.70 -8.57
C GLY A 144 11.11 -2.77 -7.99
N GLY A 145 12.33 -3.24 -7.97
CA GLY A 145 13.46 -2.52 -7.41
C GLY A 145 14.77 -2.83 -8.12
N ILE A 146 15.72 -1.96 -7.89
CA ILE A 146 17.11 -2.10 -8.32
C ILE A 146 18.03 -1.83 -7.14
N GLY A 147 19.20 -2.43 -7.15
CA GLY A 147 20.15 -2.25 -6.08
C GLY A 147 21.45 -2.99 -6.31
N VAL A 148 22.10 -3.33 -5.22
CA VAL A 148 23.33 -4.11 -5.22
C VAL A 148 23.16 -5.34 -4.33
N ALA A 149 23.79 -6.44 -4.72
CA ALA A 149 23.84 -7.63 -3.93
C ALA A 149 25.27 -8.19 -3.85
N ARG A 150 25.66 -8.64 -2.68
CA ARG A 150 26.83 -9.49 -2.51
C ARG A 150 26.34 -10.93 -2.48
N VAL A 151 26.72 -11.66 -3.49
CA VAL A 151 26.45 -13.10 -3.62
C VAL A 151 27.70 -13.86 -3.21
N GLU A 152 27.54 -14.87 -2.40
CA GLU A 152 28.60 -15.80 -1.95
C GLU A 152 28.17 -17.23 -2.30
N LEU A 153 29.01 -17.91 -3.02
CA LEU A 153 28.79 -19.29 -3.46
C LEU A 153 29.90 -20.15 -2.92
N ASP A 154 29.54 -21.16 -2.13
CA ASP A 154 30.43 -22.20 -1.63
C ASP A 154 29.92 -23.55 -2.13
N GLY A 155 30.80 -24.38 -2.69
CA GLY A 155 30.42 -25.66 -3.23
C GLY A 155 31.57 -26.66 -3.27
N THR A 156 31.28 -27.86 -2.75
CA THR A 156 32.18 -29.00 -2.80
C THR A 156 31.41 -30.29 -3.02
N ALA A 157 31.94 -31.15 -3.90
CA ALA A 157 31.45 -32.52 -4.07
C ALA A 157 32.33 -33.58 -3.33
N ASP A 158 33.45 -33.17 -2.76
CA ASP A 158 34.41 -34.05 -2.09
C ASP A 158 34.47 -33.77 -0.58
N PHE A 159 33.57 -33.51 0.15
CA PHE A 159 33.47 -33.30 1.61
C PHE A 159 34.81 -33.32 2.44
N THR A 160 35.99 -33.50 1.80
CA THR A 160 37.29 -33.68 2.42
C THR A 160 38.38 -32.72 1.97
N GLY A 161 38.11 -31.88 0.96
CA GLY A 161 39.07 -30.95 0.36
C GLY A 161 38.56 -29.50 0.24
N PRO A 162 39.40 -28.59 -0.29
CA PRO A 162 38.94 -27.31 -0.70
C PRO A 162 37.85 -27.49 -1.79
N GLY A 163 36.72 -26.80 -1.67
CA GLY A 163 35.56 -26.92 -2.58
C GLY A 163 35.86 -26.73 -4.05
N ALA A 164 34.83 -26.87 -4.87
CA ALA A 164 34.90 -26.53 -6.28
C ALA A 164 35.05 -25.00 -6.43
N PHE A 165 34.34 -24.25 -5.62
CA PHE A 165 34.41 -22.79 -5.50
C PHE A 165 34.08 -22.38 -4.06
N ASP A 166 34.65 -21.30 -3.61
CA ASP A 166 34.38 -20.60 -2.35
C ASP A 166 34.77 -19.13 -2.58
N ASP A 167 33.83 -18.38 -3.14
CA ASP A 167 34.09 -17.01 -3.53
C ASP A 167 32.81 -16.17 -3.49
N SER A 168 32.98 -14.87 -3.56
CA SER A 168 31.86 -13.92 -3.51
C SER A 168 32.06 -12.73 -4.44
N ASP A 169 30.98 -12.29 -5.05
CA ASP A 169 30.98 -11.10 -5.87
C ASP A 169 29.90 -10.12 -5.43
N THR A 170 30.10 -8.83 -5.76
CA THR A 170 29.15 -7.75 -5.46
C THR A 170 28.82 -7.02 -6.75
N GLY A 171 27.60 -7.18 -7.19
CA GLY A 171 27.13 -6.67 -8.45
C GLY A 171 25.77 -6.01 -8.39
N LEU A 172 25.26 -5.66 -9.54
CA LEU A 172 23.92 -5.13 -9.75
C LEU A 172 22.88 -6.23 -9.48
N ALA A 173 21.78 -5.83 -8.84
CA ALA A 173 20.63 -6.70 -8.69
C ALA A 173 19.33 -5.94 -9.00
N TRP A 174 18.32 -6.69 -9.42
CA TRP A 174 16.97 -6.19 -9.61
C TRP A 174 15.97 -7.19 -9.08
N GLN A 175 14.76 -6.70 -8.77
CA GLN A 175 13.69 -7.57 -8.27
C GLN A 175 12.32 -7.13 -8.75
N LEU A 176 11.40 -8.09 -8.81
CA LEU A 176 9.98 -7.87 -9.00
C LEU A 176 9.24 -8.29 -7.75
N LEU A 177 8.28 -7.49 -7.35
CA LEU A 177 7.53 -7.65 -6.11
C LEU A 177 6.04 -7.64 -6.42
N ALA A 178 5.30 -8.55 -5.80
CA ALA A 178 3.85 -8.54 -5.81
C ALA A 178 3.32 -9.14 -4.51
N GLY A 179 2.19 -8.65 -4.03
CA GLY A 179 1.66 -9.19 -2.78
C GLY A 179 0.32 -8.60 -2.39
N ILE A 180 -0.07 -8.97 -1.18
CA ILE A 180 -1.26 -8.44 -0.53
C ILE A 180 -0.89 -8.02 0.89
N ARG A 181 -1.50 -6.95 1.38
CA ARG A 181 -1.43 -6.52 2.78
C ARG A 181 -2.81 -6.28 3.34
N ALA A 182 -2.97 -6.46 4.63
CA ALA A 182 -4.22 -6.21 5.34
C ALA A 182 -3.93 -5.53 6.68
N PRO A 183 -4.76 -4.57 7.12
CA PRO A 183 -4.62 -3.96 8.43
C PRO A 183 -4.91 -4.98 9.54
N LEU A 184 -4.03 -5.03 10.51
CA LEU A 184 -4.23 -5.75 11.77
C LEU A 184 -4.73 -4.79 12.86
N SER A 185 -4.28 -3.54 12.82
CA SER A 185 -4.70 -2.42 13.69
C SER A 185 -4.38 -1.09 13.00
N ASP A 186 -4.63 0.02 13.66
CA ASP A 186 -4.36 1.38 13.14
C ASP A 186 -2.89 1.59 12.75
N SER A 187 -1.95 0.90 13.39
CA SER A 187 -0.52 1.05 13.14
C SER A 187 0.17 -0.20 12.62
N TRP A 188 -0.53 -1.34 12.54
CA TRP A 188 0.09 -2.61 12.16
C TRP A 188 -0.62 -3.24 10.99
N ASP A 189 0.18 -3.70 10.01
CA ASP A 189 -0.27 -4.51 8.89
C ASP A 189 0.42 -5.85 8.87
N VAL A 190 -0.26 -6.82 8.30
CA VAL A 190 0.30 -8.11 7.92
C VAL A 190 0.11 -8.33 6.44
N GLY A 191 1.02 -9.06 5.82
CA GLY A 191 0.93 -9.31 4.39
C GLY A 191 1.61 -10.59 3.96
N LEU A 192 1.43 -10.87 2.68
CA LEU A 192 2.11 -11.92 1.96
C LEU A 192 2.71 -11.31 0.70
N LYS A 193 4.05 -11.45 0.53
CA LYS A 193 4.82 -10.89 -0.58
C LYS A 193 5.51 -12.00 -1.34
N TYR A 194 5.33 -11.99 -2.65
CA TYR A 194 6.17 -12.73 -3.58
C TYR A 194 7.29 -11.82 -4.06
N ARG A 195 8.51 -12.35 -4.08
CA ARG A 195 9.71 -11.70 -4.61
C ARG A 195 10.34 -12.60 -5.66
N PHE A 196 10.52 -12.06 -6.84
CA PHE A 196 11.50 -12.55 -7.81
C PHE A 196 12.72 -11.66 -7.71
N PHE A 197 13.88 -12.22 -7.40
CA PHE A 197 15.13 -11.48 -7.27
C PHE A 197 16.14 -12.05 -8.26
N ASN A 198 16.93 -11.18 -8.89
CA ASN A 198 17.99 -11.56 -9.81
C ASN A 198 19.23 -10.70 -9.55
N ALA A 199 20.36 -11.35 -9.29
CA ALA A 199 21.69 -10.75 -9.29
C ALA A 199 22.37 -11.09 -10.62
N VAL A 200 22.78 -10.05 -11.36
CA VAL A 200 23.34 -10.20 -12.71
C VAL A 200 24.86 -10.15 -12.71
N ASP A 201 25.47 -10.88 -13.64
CA ASP A 201 26.91 -10.86 -13.88
C ASP A 201 27.74 -11.19 -12.62
N VAL A 202 27.33 -12.21 -11.85
CA VAL A 202 28.08 -12.69 -10.68
C VAL A 202 29.31 -13.44 -11.16
N ASN A 203 30.49 -12.91 -10.83
CA ASN A 203 31.76 -13.45 -11.25
C ASN A 203 32.52 -14.01 -10.04
N ILE A 204 32.72 -15.30 -10.04
CA ILE A 204 33.50 -16.01 -8.97
C ILE A 204 34.67 -16.77 -9.59
N ILE A 205 35.61 -17.10 -8.78
CA ILE A 205 36.81 -17.85 -9.20
C ILE A 205 36.80 -19.23 -8.55
N ASP A 206 36.96 -20.25 -9.40
CA ASP A 206 37.10 -21.61 -8.90
C ASP A 206 38.46 -21.81 -8.20
N THR A 207 38.63 -22.94 -7.51
CA THR A 207 39.87 -23.27 -6.79
C THR A 207 41.11 -23.44 -7.68
N ARG A 208 40.96 -23.45 -9.02
CA ARG A 208 42.05 -23.43 -10.01
C ARG A 208 42.39 -22.04 -10.50
N GLY A 209 41.62 -21.06 -10.18
CA GLY A 209 41.73 -19.67 -10.69
C GLY A 209 41.06 -19.46 -12.04
N ILE A 210 40.05 -20.27 -12.37
CA ILE A 210 39.21 -20.10 -13.58
C ILE A 210 37.99 -19.24 -13.24
N ASP A 211 37.69 -18.30 -14.12
CA ASP A 211 36.55 -17.45 -13.97
C ASP A 211 35.24 -18.21 -14.28
N LEU A 212 34.31 -18.15 -13.36
CA LEU A 212 32.92 -18.63 -13.48
C LEU A 212 31.99 -17.44 -13.43
N SER A 213 31.21 -17.25 -14.47
CA SER A 213 30.20 -16.17 -14.56
C SER A 213 28.81 -16.76 -14.57
N THR A 214 27.88 -16.12 -13.86
CA THR A 214 26.50 -16.59 -13.77
C THR A 214 25.54 -15.47 -13.39
N ASP A 215 24.25 -15.69 -13.64
CA ASP A 215 23.15 -14.95 -13.06
C ASP A 215 22.49 -15.78 -11.97
N VAL A 216 22.11 -15.15 -10.86
CA VAL A 216 21.46 -15.85 -9.74
C VAL A 216 20.03 -15.37 -9.60
N ALA A 217 19.06 -16.23 -9.88
CA ALA A 217 17.65 -15.95 -9.74
C ALA A 217 17.02 -16.72 -8.57
N THR A 218 16.16 -16.03 -7.81
CA THR A 218 15.45 -16.65 -6.68
C THR A 218 13.98 -16.25 -6.64
N HIS A 219 13.14 -17.15 -6.13
CA HIS A 219 11.72 -16.96 -5.91
C HIS A 219 11.42 -17.11 -4.42
N SER A 220 10.92 -16.07 -3.79
CA SER A 220 10.60 -16.08 -2.36
C SER A 220 9.10 -15.84 -2.13
N LEU A 221 8.54 -16.54 -1.15
CA LEU A 221 7.22 -16.27 -0.60
C LEU A 221 7.39 -15.86 0.86
N LEU A 222 7.11 -14.58 1.14
CA LEU A 222 7.44 -13.91 2.39
C LEU A 222 6.17 -13.52 3.14
N GLY A 223 6.10 -13.85 4.43
CA GLY A 223 5.21 -13.18 5.36
C GLY A 223 5.79 -11.84 5.76
N THR A 224 4.95 -10.81 5.85
CA THR A 224 5.36 -9.46 6.22
C THR A 224 4.61 -8.94 7.43
N ILE A 225 5.30 -8.18 8.28
CA ILE A 225 4.71 -7.39 9.35
C ILE A 225 5.22 -5.96 9.23
N THR A 226 4.29 -5.01 9.16
CA THR A 226 4.58 -3.59 8.93
C THR A 226 4.08 -2.76 10.09
N TYR A 227 4.87 -1.80 10.53
CA TYR A 227 4.49 -0.77 11.48
C TYR A 227 4.46 0.59 10.79
N ASN A 228 3.29 1.26 10.80
CA ASN A 228 3.05 2.58 10.23
C ASN A 228 3.14 3.63 11.32
N PHE A 229 3.92 4.70 11.11
CA PHE A 229 4.22 5.71 12.14
C PHE A 229 3.14 6.78 12.30
N GLY A 230 2.18 6.87 11.40
CA GLY A 230 1.20 7.96 11.31
C GLY A 230 -0.19 7.68 11.89
N GLY A 231 -0.39 6.60 12.60
CA GLY A 231 -1.67 6.31 13.23
C GLY A 231 -2.11 7.47 14.13
N GLU A 232 -3.03 8.32 13.64
CA GLU A 232 -3.60 9.38 14.46
C GLU A 232 -4.36 8.74 15.63
N ALA A 233 -3.95 9.07 16.85
CA ALA A 233 -4.64 8.58 18.03
C ALA A 233 -6.13 8.98 17.93
N PRO A 234 -7.09 8.07 18.18
CA PRO A 234 -8.49 8.41 18.16
C PRO A 234 -8.72 9.63 19.06
N PRO A 235 -9.52 10.62 18.63
CA PRO A 235 -9.78 11.80 19.44
C PRO A 235 -10.27 11.35 20.82
N PRO A 236 -9.79 11.97 21.90
CA PRO A 236 -10.19 11.59 23.25
C PRO A 236 -11.72 11.59 23.32
N PRO A 237 -12.34 10.60 23.98
CA PRO A 237 -13.79 10.54 24.09
C PRO A 237 -14.30 11.87 24.66
N PRO A 238 -15.42 12.40 24.15
CA PRO A 238 -15.96 13.66 24.63
C PRO A 238 -16.14 13.57 26.16
N PRO A 239 -15.81 14.63 26.89
CA PRO A 239 -15.94 14.62 28.34
C PRO A 239 -17.39 14.22 28.72
N PRO A 240 -17.56 13.39 29.75
CA PRO A 240 -18.90 12.98 30.19
C PRO A 240 -19.77 14.24 30.43
N PRO A 241 -21.05 14.21 30.02
CA PRO A 241 -21.93 15.34 30.26
C PRO A 241 -21.94 15.72 31.75
N PRO A 242 -21.92 17.00 32.06
CA PRO A 242 -21.96 17.44 33.47
C PRO A 242 -23.14 16.79 34.17
N PRO A 243 -23.00 16.38 35.46
CA PRO A 243 -24.10 15.79 36.21
C PRO A 243 -25.30 16.74 36.18
N PRO A 244 -26.53 16.20 36.06
CA PRO A 244 -27.72 17.04 36.06
C PRO A 244 -27.78 17.89 37.36
N PRO A 245 -28.16 19.15 37.26
CA PRO A 245 -28.29 20.02 38.41
C PRO A 245 -29.27 19.42 39.43
N PRO A 246 -29.06 19.62 40.72
CA PRO A 246 -29.99 19.13 41.76
C PRO A 246 -31.39 19.65 41.48
N PRO A 247 -32.43 18.85 41.76
CA PRO A 247 -33.81 19.25 41.52
C PRO A 247 -34.14 20.56 42.26
N PRO A 248 -34.80 21.51 41.59
CA PRO A 248 -35.19 22.76 42.22
C PRO A 248 -36.24 22.55 43.32
N PRO A 249 -36.30 23.42 44.34
CA PRO A 249 -37.36 23.37 45.35
C PRO A 249 -38.74 23.52 44.70
N PRO A 250 -39.81 22.95 45.30
CA PRO A 250 -41.16 22.96 44.74
C PRO A 250 -41.66 24.38 44.46
N PRO A 251 -42.28 24.60 43.29
CA PRO A 251 -42.65 25.94 42.84
C PRO A 251 -43.83 26.52 43.63
N PRO A 252 -43.86 27.87 43.74
CA PRO A 252 -45.10 28.58 44.12
C PRO A 252 -46.18 28.40 43.08
N PRO A 253 -47.47 28.57 43.37
CA PRO A 253 -48.57 28.33 42.44
C PRO A 253 -48.45 29.20 41.17
N PRO A 254 -48.89 28.68 40.02
CA PRO A 254 -48.55 29.21 38.72
C PRO A 254 -49.22 30.59 38.45
N PRO A 255 -48.48 31.56 37.88
CA PRO A 255 -49.08 32.72 37.24
C PRO A 255 -49.77 32.31 35.92
N PRO A 256 -50.65 33.12 35.37
CA PRO A 256 -51.37 32.83 34.12
C PRO A 256 -50.40 32.57 32.97
N PRO A 257 -50.75 31.69 31.99
CA PRO A 257 -49.87 31.28 30.91
C PRO A 257 -49.38 32.48 30.09
N PRO A 258 -48.06 32.57 29.80
CA PRO A 258 -47.55 33.61 28.89
C PRO A 258 -48.04 33.39 27.46
N PRO A 259 -48.05 34.44 26.65
CA PRO A 259 -48.39 34.32 25.24
C PRO A 259 -47.42 33.36 24.54
N PRO A 260 -47.88 32.68 23.46
CA PRO A 260 -47.02 31.70 22.77
C PRO A 260 -45.73 32.38 22.24
N PRO A 261 -44.58 31.69 22.35
CA PRO A 261 -43.30 32.25 21.87
C PRO A 261 -43.39 32.60 20.38
N PRO A 262 -42.71 33.66 19.93
CA PRO A 262 -42.62 33.98 18.52
C PRO A 262 -42.00 32.80 17.75
N PRO A 263 -42.41 32.58 16.48
CA PRO A 263 -41.85 31.51 15.66
C PRO A 263 -40.33 31.66 15.58
N PRO A 264 -39.58 30.54 15.60
CA PRO A 264 -38.11 30.57 15.54
C PRO A 264 -37.64 31.27 14.26
N PRO A 265 -36.59 32.10 14.33
CA PRO A 265 -36.06 32.79 13.16
C PRO A 265 -35.55 31.79 12.11
N CYS A 266 -35.72 32.16 10.82
CA CYS A 266 -35.17 31.40 9.71
C CYS A 266 -33.61 31.34 9.83
N ASN A 267 -33.05 30.14 9.92
CA ASN A 267 -31.61 29.95 9.89
C ASN A 267 -31.15 29.73 8.46
N THR A 268 -30.49 30.73 7.87
CA THR A 268 -30.10 30.76 6.46
C THR A 268 -28.87 29.93 6.12
N GLY A 269 -28.23 29.29 7.09
CA GLY A 269 -26.97 28.51 6.89
C GLY A 269 -25.71 29.34 7.10
N PRO A 270 -24.60 28.99 6.54
CA PRO A 270 -24.35 27.88 5.58
C PRO A 270 -24.36 26.47 6.21
N TYR A 271 -24.87 25.50 5.48
CA TYR A 271 -24.76 24.08 5.79
C TYR A 271 -23.74 23.46 4.83
N THR A 272 -22.62 22.96 5.36
CA THR A 272 -21.53 22.42 4.52
C THR A 272 -21.53 20.90 4.58
N VAL A 273 -21.59 20.29 3.42
CA VAL A 273 -21.55 18.84 3.22
C VAL A 273 -20.23 18.46 2.56
N TYR A 274 -19.51 17.52 3.13
CA TYR A 274 -18.22 17.05 2.62
C TYR A 274 -18.37 15.72 1.88
N PHE A 275 -17.46 15.49 0.92
CA PHE A 275 -17.45 14.31 0.06
C PHE A 275 -16.10 13.62 0.08
N ASP A 276 -16.12 12.31 -0.10
CA ASP A 276 -14.91 11.54 -0.28
C ASP A 276 -14.23 11.85 -1.61
N PHE A 277 -12.97 11.42 -1.73
CA PHE A 277 -12.19 11.66 -2.93
C PHE A 277 -12.85 10.98 -4.14
N ASP A 278 -13.02 11.78 -5.20
CA ASP A 278 -13.65 11.35 -6.46
C ASP A 278 -15.08 10.79 -6.33
N GLN A 279 -15.76 11.05 -5.20
CA GLN A 279 -17.12 10.61 -4.95
C GLN A 279 -18.11 11.78 -4.98
N SER A 280 -19.37 11.47 -5.31
CA SER A 280 -20.53 12.36 -5.24
C SER A 280 -21.70 11.79 -4.43
N ASP A 281 -21.52 10.64 -3.78
CA ASP A 281 -22.54 9.98 -2.98
C ASP A 281 -22.77 10.70 -1.66
N ILE A 282 -24.03 10.67 -1.18
CA ILE A 282 -24.40 11.26 0.11
C ILE A 282 -24.13 10.25 1.22
N THR A 283 -23.09 10.49 1.99
CA THR A 283 -22.74 9.67 3.17
C THR A 283 -23.77 9.89 4.31
N ASP A 284 -23.77 9.03 5.33
CA ASP A 284 -24.63 9.17 6.51
C ASP A 284 -24.37 10.51 7.26
N GLY A 285 -23.10 10.92 7.32
CA GLY A 285 -22.71 12.22 7.88
C GLY A 285 -23.28 13.38 7.08
N ALA A 286 -23.16 13.32 5.76
CA ALA A 286 -23.74 14.29 4.84
C ALA A 286 -25.27 14.35 4.96
N ALA A 287 -25.93 13.19 5.03
CA ALA A 287 -27.37 13.07 5.21
C ALA A 287 -27.85 13.73 6.52
N THR A 288 -27.08 13.61 7.60
CA THR A 288 -27.39 14.25 8.89
C THR A 288 -27.41 15.78 8.75
N ILE A 289 -26.41 16.36 8.10
CA ILE A 289 -26.33 17.82 7.87
C ILE A 289 -27.46 18.29 6.95
N LEU A 290 -27.75 17.54 5.89
CA LEU A 290 -28.85 17.87 4.96
C LEU A 290 -30.21 17.76 5.63
N ASN A 291 -30.44 16.82 6.55
CA ASN A 291 -31.67 16.75 7.35
C ASN A 291 -31.83 17.96 8.27
N GLN A 292 -30.75 18.47 8.88
CA GLN A 292 -30.76 19.70 9.65
C GLN A 292 -31.12 20.91 8.74
N ALA A 293 -30.53 20.96 7.54
CA ALA A 293 -30.83 21.97 6.57
C ALA A 293 -32.33 21.95 6.19
N VAL A 294 -32.89 20.77 5.88
CA VAL A 294 -34.37 20.63 5.56
C VAL A 294 -35.23 21.09 6.71
N THR A 295 -34.89 20.72 7.95
CA THR A 295 -35.66 21.11 9.17
C THR A 295 -35.63 22.63 9.37
N SER A 296 -34.46 23.25 9.17
CA SER A 296 -34.29 24.69 9.29
C SER A 296 -35.02 25.44 8.17
N TYR A 297 -35.08 24.89 6.96
CA TYR A 297 -35.78 25.45 5.81
C TYR A 297 -37.28 25.57 6.04
N ALA A 298 -37.90 24.69 6.82
CA ALA A 298 -39.34 24.73 7.13
C ALA A 298 -39.78 26.05 7.71
N ASN A 299 -38.91 26.80 8.40
CA ASN A 299 -39.17 28.12 8.97
C ASN A 299 -38.81 29.30 8.03
N CYS A 300 -38.30 28.99 6.83
CA CYS A 300 -37.79 29.99 5.88
C CYS A 300 -38.79 30.35 4.77
N GLY A 301 -40.02 29.85 4.81
CA GLY A 301 -41.09 30.16 3.88
C GLY A 301 -40.80 29.70 2.45
N THR A 302 -40.68 30.67 1.52
CA THR A 302 -40.45 30.42 0.09
C THR A 302 -39.06 30.83 -0.37
N ALA A 303 -38.06 30.88 0.53
CA ALA A 303 -36.71 31.29 0.20
C ALA A 303 -36.05 30.36 -0.86
N SER A 304 -35.26 30.96 -1.76
CA SER A 304 -34.45 30.21 -2.71
C SER A 304 -33.30 29.53 -1.96
N ILE A 305 -32.84 28.40 -2.50
CA ILE A 305 -31.70 27.65 -2.01
C ILE A 305 -30.61 27.74 -3.05
N MET A 306 -29.37 28.00 -2.63
CA MET A 306 -28.18 27.93 -3.46
C MET A 306 -27.26 26.78 -3.03
N LEU A 307 -26.83 25.99 -3.99
CA LEU A 307 -25.84 24.95 -3.84
C LEU A 307 -24.54 25.37 -4.54
N ALA A 308 -23.48 25.52 -3.77
CA ALA A 308 -22.16 25.85 -4.30
C ALA A 308 -21.25 24.59 -4.18
N GLY A 309 -20.90 23.99 -5.32
CA GLY A 309 -20.11 22.77 -5.38
C GLY A 309 -18.63 23.04 -5.61
N HIS A 310 -17.78 22.40 -4.79
CA HIS A 310 -16.34 22.58 -4.82
C HIS A 310 -15.60 21.23 -4.83
N THR A 311 -14.36 21.26 -5.30
CA THR A 311 -13.42 20.13 -5.28
C THR A 311 -12.09 20.56 -4.67
N ASP A 312 -11.25 19.60 -4.36
CA ASP A 312 -9.82 19.86 -4.18
C ASP A 312 -9.14 20.08 -5.55
N THR A 313 -7.83 20.37 -5.52
CA THR A 313 -7.02 20.64 -6.72
C THR A 313 -6.49 19.38 -7.39
N ALA A 314 -6.89 18.19 -6.93
CA ALA A 314 -6.47 16.93 -7.53
C ALA A 314 -7.24 16.64 -8.80
N GLY A 315 -6.54 16.60 -9.93
CA GLY A 315 -7.10 16.32 -11.25
C GLY A 315 -7.24 17.55 -12.16
N PRO A 316 -7.67 17.36 -13.41
CA PRO A 316 -7.83 18.48 -14.34
C PRO A 316 -9.00 19.38 -13.96
N LYS A 317 -8.88 20.70 -14.14
CA LYS A 317 -9.92 21.69 -13.84
C LYS A 317 -11.28 21.37 -14.47
N THR A 318 -11.29 20.91 -15.73
CA THR A 318 -12.52 20.53 -16.42
C THR A 318 -13.21 19.33 -15.78
N TYR A 319 -12.43 18.38 -15.28
CA TYR A 319 -12.94 17.24 -14.53
C TYR A 319 -13.53 17.68 -13.18
N ASN A 320 -12.84 18.56 -12.47
CA ASN A 320 -13.24 19.10 -11.18
C ASN A 320 -14.55 19.90 -11.24
N ILE A 321 -14.78 20.64 -12.31
CA ILE A 321 -16.10 21.29 -12.54
C ILE A 321 -17.19 20.22 -12.67
N GLY A 322 -17.03 19.21 -13.52
CA GLY A 322 -18.01 18.15 -13.69
C GLY A 322 -18.24 17.31 -12.42
N LEU A 323 -17.22 17.15 -11.57
CA LEU A 323 -17.37 16.48 -10.26
C LEU A 323 -18.18 17.36 -9.29
N ALA A 324 -17.93 18.67 -9.27
CA ALA A 324 -18.71 19.62 -8.47
C ALA A 324 -20.18 19.65 -8.90
N GLU A 325 -20.47 19.58 -10.21
CA GLU A 325 -21.84 19.47 -10.74
C GLU A 325 -22.53 18.20 -10.23
N ARG A 326 -21.89 17.02 -10.34
CA ARG A 326 -22.46 15.76 -9.83
C ARG A 326 -22.76 15.81 -8.34
N ARG A 327 -21.90 16.44 -7.54
CA ARG A 327 -22.13 16.66 -6.09
C ARG A 327 -23.33 17.55 -5.84
N ASN A 328 -23.46 18.65 -6.59
CA ASN A 328 -24.64 19.51 -6.52
C ASN A 328 -25.91 18.74 -6.88
N GLU A 329 -25.89 17.93 -7.92
CA GLU A 329 -27.03 17.09 -8.35
C GLU A 329 -27.43 16.09 -7.26
N ALA A 330 -26.45 15.44 -6.61
CA ALA A 330 -26.70 14.51 -5.51
C ALA A 330 -27.37 15.21 -4.32
N VAL A 331 -26.87 16.40 -3.92
CA VAL A 331 -27.49 17.20 -2.86
C VAL A 331 -28.87 17.67 -3.26
N GLN A 332 -29.07 18.16 -4.50
CA GLN A 332 -30.36 18.57 -5.02
C GLN A 332 -31.38 17.43 -5.00
N ALA A 333 -30.99 16.25 -5.49
CA ALA A 333 -31.86 15.07 -5.48
C ALA A 333 -32.25 14.68 -4.04
N TYR A 334 -31.33 14.76 -3.10
CA TYR A 334 -31.59 14.51 -1.68
C TYR A 334 -32.62 15.47 -1.10
N LEU A 335 -32.44 16.79 -1.33
CA LEU A 335 -33.35 17.84 -0.85
C LEU A 335 -34.75 17.71 -1.46
N VAL A 336 -34.83 17.42 -2.78
CA VAL A 336 -36.10 17.17 -3.48
C VAL A 336 -36.81 15.95 -2.91
N GLY A 337 -36.07 14.85 -2.64
CA GLY A 337 -36.61 13.67 -2.01
C GLY A 337 -37.14 13.90 -0.58
N ARG A 338 -36.78 15.03 0.07
CA ARG A 338 -37.28 15.47 1.38
C ARG A 338 -38.37 16.52 1.28
N GLY A 339 -38.88 16.76 0.10
CA GLY A 339 -40.07 17.63 -0.14
C GLY A 339 -39.76 19.08 -0.47
N ILE A 340 -38.49 19.44 -0.72
CA ILE A 340 -38.14 20.79 -1.18
C ILE A 340 -38.38 20.86 -2.71
N PRO A 341 -39.19 21.85 -3.20
CA PRO A 341 -39.41 21.96 -4.63
C PRO A 341 -38.15 22.28 -5.42
N GLY A 342 -37.81 21.45 -6.42
CA GLY A 342 -36.60 21.62 -7.23
C GLY A 342 -36.49 22.99 -7.93
N ALA A 343 -37.60 23.61 -8.27
CA ALA A 343 -37.67 24.98 -8.86
C ALA A 343 -37.11 26.07 -7.92
N ARG A 344 -36.92 25.79 -6.65
CA ARG A 344 -36.35 26.73 -5.66
C ARG A 344 -34.85 26.50 -5.43
N ILE A 345 -34.28 25.45 -6.02
CA ILE A 345 -32.89 25.10 -5.84
C ILE A 345 -32.10 25.55 -7.06
N MET A 346 -31.18 26.45 -6.86
CA MET A 346 -30.17 26.87 -7.84
C MET A 346 -28.84 26.25 -7.47
N SER A 347 -27.99 25.91 -8.45
CA SER A 347 -26.68 25.33 -8.21
C SER A 347 -25.62 25.97 -9.09
N GLU A 348 -24.44 26.12 -8.53
CA GLU A 348 -23.24 26.58 -9.23
C GLU A 348 -22.07 25.67 -8.90
N ALA A 349 -21.31 25.29 -9.92
CA ALA A 349 -20.13 24.42 -9.76
C ALA A 349 -18.85 25.25 -9.89
N PHE A 350 -18.16 25.43 -8.79
CA PHE A 350 -16.90 26.18 -8.73
C PHE A 350 -15.69 25.29 -9.02
N GLY A 351 -15.84 23.95 -8.88
CA GLY A 351 -14.71 23.03 -8.99
C GLY A 351 -13.63 23.42 -7.98
N GLU A 352 -12.40 23.56 -8.45
CA GLU A 352 -11.23 23.95 -7.64
C GLU A 352 -10.97 25.47 -7.59
N SER A 353 -11.85 26.29 -8.17
CA SER A 353 -11.61 27.73 -8.29
C SER A 353 -11.84 28.51 -6.99
N ASP A 354 -12.56 27.91 -6.03
CA ASP A 354 -12.85 28.50 -4.72
C ASP A 354 -12.56 27.49 -3.61
N LEU A 355 -11.34 27.53 -3.09
CA LEU A 355 -10.83 26.59 -2.08
C LEU A 355 -11.12 27.10 -0.66
N GLN A 356 -11.65 26.25 0.21
CA GLN A 356 -11.77 26.55 1.64
C GLN A 356 -10.39 26.56 2.33
N VAL A 357 -9.52 25.66 1.90
CA VAL A 357 -8.12 25.58 2.33
C VAL A 357 -7.26 25.76 1.08
N PRO A 358 -6.45 26.82 0.99
CA PRO A 358 -5.53 27.02 -0.14
C PRO A 358 -4.53 25.86 -0.21
N THR A 359 -4.44 25.21 -1.36
CA THR A 359 -3.50 24.12 -1.66
C THR A 359 -2.85 24.35 -3.01
N ASP A 360 -1.67 23.77 -3.20
CA ASP A 360 -1.04 23.70 -4.51
C ASP A 360 -1.84 22.80 -5.46
N ASP A 361 -1.53 22.86 -6.75
CA ASP A 361 -2.16 22.02 -7.77
C ASP A 361 -1.84 20.53 -7.53
N GLY A 362 -2.83 19.66 -7.71
CA GLY A 362 -2.70 18.22 -7.52
C GLY A 362 -2.84 17.73 -6.08
N VAL A 363 -3.09 18.60 -5.10
CA VAL A 363 -3.21 18.24 -3.69
C VAL A 363 -4.63 17.83 -3.32
N ARG A 364 -4.78 16.69 -2.64
CA ARG A 364 -6.05 16.24 -2.06
C ARG A 364 -6.29 16.91 -0.72
N GLU A 365 -7.39 17.65 -0.61
CA GLU A 365 -7.80 18.30 0.65
C GLU A 365 -9.30 18.07 0.89
N GLN A 366 -9.63 17.35 1.96
CA GLN A 366 -11.02 17.00 2.27
C GLN A 366 -11.92 18.21 2.46
N LYS A 367 -11.44 19.28 3.11
CA LYS A 367 -12.23 20.49 3.34
C LYS A 367 -12.61 21.22 2.05
N ASN A 368 -11.86 21.01 0.97
CA ASN A 368 -12.17 21.59 -0.33
C ASN A 368 -13.25 20.78 -1.07
N ARG A 369 -13.43 19.49 -0.77
CA ARG A 369 -14.43 18.60 -1.38
C ARG A 369 -15.79 18.79 -0.70
N ARG A 370 -16.49 19.86 -1.01
CA ARG A 370 -17.72 20.25 -0.30
C ARG A 370 -18.82 20.77 -1.23
N VAL A 371 -20.02 20.71 -0.72
CA VAL A 371 -21.15 21.50 -1.23
C VAL A 371 -21.68 22.38 -0.09
N VAL A 372 -21.80 23.67 -0.34
CA VAL A 372 -22.34 24.64 0.62
C VAL A 372 -23.80 24.94 0.27
N VAL A 373 -24.69 24.74 1.22
CA VAL A 373 -26.15 25.02 1.08
C VAL A 373 -26.49 26.27 1.87
N THR A 374 -27.04 27.27 1.19
CA THR A 374 -27.51 28.56 1.78
C THR A 374 -28.92 28.89 1.37
N TYR A 375 -29.65 29.63 2.21
CA TYR A 375 -31.04 30.07 1.95
C TYR A 375 -31.16 31.59 1.95
N GLY A 376 -32.17 32.11 1.24
CA GLY A 376 -32.57 33.51 1.34
C GLY A 376 -32.18 34.39 0.16
N PRO A 377 -32.48 35.70 0.23
CA PRO A 377 -32.34 36.63 -0.89
C PRO A 377 -30.88 36.91 -1.30
N ASN A 378 -29.90 36.52 -0.46
CA ASN A 378 -28.46 36.65 -0.72
C ASN A 378 -27.78 35.26 -0.89
N SER A 379 -28.54 34.20 -1.07
CA SER A 379 -28.01 32.90 -1.39
C SER A 379 -27.46 32.91 -2.82
N GLY A 380 -26.15 32.94 -2.98
CA GLY A 380 -25.51 32.96 -4.30
C GLY A 380 -24.60 34.16 -4.57
N MET A 381 -24.29 34.99 -3.57
CA MET A 381 -23.23 36.00 -3.65
C MET A 381 -22.07 35.64 -2.70
#